data_2dbc68910a45072bf994b71885058463
#
_entry.id   2dbc68910a45072bf994b71885058463
#
_cell.length_a   1.000
_cell.length_b   1.000
_cell.length_c   1.000
_cell.angle_alpha   90.00
_cell.angle_beta   90.00
_cell.angle_gamma   90.00
#
_symmetry.space_group_name_H-M   'P 1'
#
loop_
_entity.id
_entity.type
_entity.pdbx_description
1 polymer ?
#
loop_
_entity_poly.entity_id
_entity_poly.type
_entity_poly.pdbx_seq_one_letter_code
_entity_poly.pdbx_strand_id
1 'polypeptide(L)'
;CATWDDGSFFFSLDENAHKFQYTYMQFLVSGLLSIVLFAYCMTLPQCRIVKKKSVSLIETFGLDAFRLFKSRRMALFFIFSTLLGMSLQVTNSFAGPFITSFKGSEIEEIRMSFAANNATLLTSLSQVSEALCILMIPFFMKRFGIKTVMLIAMFAWVLRFGFFGLGNPAMPGVILFVLSCIVYGVAFDFFNVSGAMFVDQKCDDSIKASAQGLFMLMTNGLGATIGTLAAGEVVNRYCTWQGAYLLGDWQSCWLIFAGFALVVGVLFALVFRSE
;
A
#
# COMPACT_ATOMS: atom_id res chain seq x y z
N CYS A 1 5.97 -20.38 -10.02
CA CYS A 1 5.87 -20.80 -8.63
C CYS A 1 7.09 -21.63 -8.27
N ALA A 2 7.66 -21.45 -7.07
CA ALA A 2 8.74 -22.27 -6.59
C ALA A 2 8.18 -23.62 -6.14
N THR A 3 8.80 -24.71 -6.57
CA THR A 3 8.45 -26.08 -6.19
C THR A 3 9.61 -26.77 -5.48
N TRP A 4 9.31 -27.76 -4.66
CA TRP A 4 10.29 -28.44 -3.84
C TRP A 4 10.45 -29.95 -4.20
N ASP A 5 9.54 -30.50 -5.00
CA ASP A 5 9.42 -31.96 -5.21
C ASP A 5 10.58 -32.64 -5.94
N ASP A 6 11.32 -31.92 -6.75
CA ASP A 6 12.47 -32.43 -7.51
C ASP A 6 13.82 -32.04 -6.89
N GLY A 7 13.82 -31.50 -5.67
CA GLY A 7 15.01 -31.02 -5.00
C GLY A 7 15.60 -29.75 -5.60
N SER A 8 14.96 -29.16 -6.59
CA SER A 8 15.37 -27.88 -7.19
C SER A 8 14.64 -26.71 -6.54
N PHE A 9 15.38 -25.71 -6.13
CA PHE A 9 14.85 -24.46 -5.58
C PHE A 9 14.55 -23.46 -6.71
N PHE A 10 13.85 -23.93 -7.75
CA PHE A 10 13.56 -23.13 -8.92
C PHE A 10 12.06 -22.97 -9.17
N PHE A 11 11.72 -22.02 -10.02
CA PHE A 11 10.35 -21.87 -10.49
C PHE A 11 9.98 -23.04 -11.41
N SER A 12 8.91 -23.76 -11.05
CA SER A 12 8.34 -24.80 -11.88
C SER A 12 6.91 -24.43 -12.27
N LEU A 13 6.53 -24.83 -13.48
CA LEU A 13 5.16 -24.71 -14.01
C LEU A 13 4.35 -25.99 -13.79
N ASP A 14 4.91 -26.99 -13.12
CA ASP A 14 4.24 -28.24 -12.83
C ASP A 14 3.11 -28.03 -11.82
N GLU A 15 1.87 -28.30 -12.23
CA GLU A 15 0.69 -28.13 -11.38
C GLU A 15 0.62 -29.18 -10.24
N ASN A 16 1.29 -30.31 -10.37
CA ASN A 16 1.28 -31.39 -9.39
C ASN A 16 2.36 -31.24 -8.31
N ALA A 17 3.29 -30.31 -8.50
CA ALA A 17 4.34 -30.06 -7.52
C ALA A 17 3.81 -29.26 -6.31
N HIS A 18 4.26 -29.59 -5.10
CA HIS A 18 3.96 -28.81 -3.91
C HIS A 18 4.57 -27.42 -4.03
N LYS A 19 3.74 -26.41 -4.16
CA LYS A 19 4.18 -25.02 -4.26
C LYS A 19 4.85 -24.60 -2.94
N PHE A 20 6.01 -23.96 -3.04
CA PHE A 20 6.77 -23.45 -1.90
C PHE A 20 5.91 -22.65 -0.90
N GLN A 21 4.89 -21.92 -1.41
CA GLN A 21 3.96 -21.15 -0.59
C GLN A 21 3.10 -21.98 0.38
N TYR A 22 2.98 -23.29 0.17
CA TYR A 22 2.21 -24.20 1.04
C TYR A 22 3.10 -24.99 2.01
N THR A 23 4.42 -24.75 1.97
CA THR A 23 5.38 -25.42 2.85
C THR A 23 5.82 -24.49 3.98
N TYR A 24 6.34 -25.06 5.05
CA TYR A 24 6.93 -24.29 6.17
C TYR A 24 8.21 -23.54 5.78
N MET A 25 8.78 -23.84 4.62
CA MET A 25 10.04 -23.25 4.13
C MET A 25 9.98 -21.73 4.00
N GLN A 26 8.84 -21.17 3.61
CA GLN A 26 8.66 -19.71 3.57
C GLN A 26 8.87 -19.05 4.94
N PHE A 27 8.37 -19.69 6.02
CA PHE A 27 8.56 -19.19 7.39
C PHE A 27 10.00 -19.35 7.86
N LEU A 28 10.65 -20.47 7.49
CA LEU A 28 12.05 -20.73 7.81
C LEU A 28 12.97 -19.69 7.15
N VAL A 29 12.77 -19.43 5.83
CA VAL A 29 13.55 -18.40 5.10
C VAL A 29 13.31 -17.03 5.71
N SER A 30 12.06 -16.66 6.00
CA SER A 30 11.73 -15.40 6.65
C SER A 30 12.38 -15.29 8.04
N GLY A 31 12.38 -16.36 8.81
CA GLY A 31 13.03 -16.42 10.13
C GLY A 31 14.55 -16.22 10.05
N LEU A 32 15.22 -16.89 9.10
CA LEU A 32 16.65 -16.72 8.86
C LEU A 32 17.00 -15.29 8.45
N LEU A 33 16.24 -14.70 7.53
CA LEU A 33 16.42 -13.31 7.12
C LEU A 33 16.19 -12.34 8.27
N SER A 34 15.24 -12.62 9.17
CA SER A 34 15.00 -11.82 10.37
C SER A 34 16.17 -11.88 11.35
N ILE A 35 16.83 -13.05 11.50
CA ILE A 35 18.05 -13.18 12.31
C ILE A 35 19.21 -12.37 11.71
N VAL A 36 19.37 -12.41 10.38
CA VAL A 36 20.38 -11.60 9.68
C VAL A 36 20.12 -10.11 9.89
N LEU A 37 18.85 -9.68 9.75
CA LEU A 37 18.45 -8.30 10.02
C LEU A 37 18.71 -7.90 11.47
N PHE A 38 18.40 -8.76 12.44
CA PHE A 38 18.71 -8.54 13.86
C PHE A 38 20.22 -8.31 14.06
N ALA A 39 21.05 -9.20 13.52
CA ALA A 39 22.51 -9.07 13.60
C ALA A 39 22.99 -7.74 12.97
N TYR A 40 22.43 -7.36 11.83
CA TYR A 40 22.71 -6.06 11.19
C TYR A 40 22.29 -4.88 12.09
N CYS A 41 21.11 -4.94 12.71
CA CYS A 41 20.65 -3.87 13.63
C CYS A 41 21.59 -3.67 14.82
N MET A 42 22.27 -4.72 15.29
CA MET A 42 23.28 -4.60 16.37
C MET A 42 24.54 -3.81 15.94
N THR A 43 24.78 -3.68 14.65
CA THR A 43 25.91 -2.89 14.10
C THR A 43 25.56 -1.41 13.91
N LEU A 44 24.29 -1.02 14.03
CA LEU A 44 23.88 0.36 13.85
C LEU A 44 24.38 1.26 14.99
N PRO A 45 24.74 2.52 14.67
CA PRO A 45 25.18 3.47 15.69
C PRO A 45 24.07 3.76 16.70
N GLN A 46 24.44 3.83 17.98
CA GLN A 46 23.49 4.12 19.04
C GLN A 46 22.99 5.57 18.96
N CYS A 47 21.67 5.72 18.87
CA CYS A 47 21.04 7.04 18.96
C CYS A 47 21.07 7.55 20.43
N ARG A 48 21.40 8.82 20.62
CA ARG A 48 21.37 9.44 21.95
C ARG A 48 19.93 9.55 22.44
N ILE A 49 19.66 8.91 23.56
CA ILE A 49 18.38 9.00 24.26
C ILE A 49 18.35 10.30 25.07
N VAL A 50 17.49 11.23 24.71
CA VAL A 50 17.24 12.44 25.50
C VAL A 50 16.26 12.09 26.63
N LYS A 51 16.78 11.87 27.84
CA LYS A 51 15.94 11.62 29.03
C LYS A 51 15.32 12.93 29.49
N LYS A 52 14.01 13.12 29.28
CA LYS A 52 13.24 14.18 29.93
C LYS A 52 12.96 13.78 31.39
N LYS A 53 13.14 14.70 32.33
CA LYS A 53 13.06 14.43 33.79
C LYS A 53 11.64 14.17 34.32
N SER A 54 10.61 14.63 33.65
CA SER A 54 9.21 14.32 33.97
C SER A 54 8.41 14.32 32.67
N VAL A 55 7.71 13.23 32.40
CA VAL A 55 6.85 13.09 31.22
C VAL A 55 5.43 12.98 31.73
N SER A 56 4.56 13.90 31.31
CA SER A 56 3.12 13.81 31.55
C SER A 56 2.56 12.57 30.83
N LEU A 57 1.49 11.96 31.35
CA LEU A 57 0.78 10.88 30.66
C LEU A 57 0.37 11.31 29.24
N ILE A 58 -0.02 12.57 29.05
CA ILE A 58 -0.39 13.15 27.75
C ILE A 58 0.82 13.10 26.79
N GLU A 59 2.02 13.47 27.24
CA GLU A 59 3.24 13.36 26.43
C GLU A 59 3.64 11.91 26.17
N THR A 60 3.47 11.02 27.17
CA THR A 60 3.81 9.59 27.05
C THR A 60 2.98 8.92 25.95
N PHE A 61 1.69 9.23 25.86
CA PHE A 61 0.80 8.71 24.84
C PHE A 61 0.79 9.53 23.54
N GLY A 62 1.62 10.58 23.44
CA GLY A 62 1.71 11.42 22.24
C GLY A 62 0.46 12.24 21.95
N LEU A 63 -0.44 12.43 22.94
CA LEU A 63 -1.70 13.16 22.78
C LEU A 63 -1.48 14.65 22.50
N ASP A 64 -0.30 15.19 22.77
CA ASP A 64 0.07 16.57 22.43
C ASP A 64 0.01 16.82 20.91
N ALA A 65 0.21 15.80 20.09
CA ALA A 65 0.10 15.92 18.63
C ALA A 65 -1.32 16.31 18.17
N PHE A 66 -2.37 16.02 18.95
CA PHE A 66 -3.74 16.44 18.61
C PHE A 66 -3.90 17.96 18.59
N ARG A 67 -3.00 18.72 19.22
CA ARG A 67 -2.96 20.18 19.10
C ARG A 67 -2.72 20.64 17.66
N LEU A 68 -2.11 19.83 16.82
CA LEU A 68 -1.87 20.11 15.41
C LEU A 68 -3.17 20.31 14.61
N PHE A 69 -4.28 19.70 15.06
CA PHE A 69 -5.60 19.94 14.43
C PHE A 69 -6.11 21.39 14.58
N LYS A 70 -5.54 22.17 15.50
CA LYS A 70 -5.85 23.61 15.59
C LYS A 70 -5.33 24.39 14.38
N SER A 71 -4.29 23.91 13.73
CA SER A 71 -3.80 24.47 12.47
C SER A 71 -4.63 23.93 11.31
N ARG A 72 -5.33 24.81 10.58
CA ARG A 72 -6.13 24.43 9.41
C ARG A 72 -5.32 23.61 8.39
N ARG A 73 -4.05 23.97 8.19
CA ARG A 73 -3.18 23.25 7.24
C ARG A 73 -2.88 21.82 7.70
N MET A 74 -2.54 21.64 8.98
CA MET A 74 -2.26 20.32 9.54
C MET A 74 -3.53 19.47 9.62
N ALA A 75 -4.66 20.05 9.99
CA ALA A 75 -5.95 19.35 9.99
C ALA A 75 -6.32 18.83 8.60
N LEU A 76 -6.21 19.67 7.57
CA LEU A 76 -6.42 19.25 6.18
C LEU A 76 -5.45 18.15 5.76
N PHE A 77 -4.16 18.28 6.10
CA PHE A 77 -3.17 17.25 5.82
C PHE A 77 -3.56 15.90 6.43
N PHE A 78 -3.96 15.87 7.70
CA PHE A 78 -4.38 14.62 8.36
C PHE A 78 -5.67 14.05 7.79
N ILE A 79 -6.63 14.89 7.39
CA ILE A 79 -7.85 14.43 6.70
C ILE A 79 -7.47 13.74 5.37
N PHE A 80 -6.63 14.38 4.55
CA PHE A 80 -6.18 13.78 3.29
C PHE A 80 -5.33 12.52 3.52
N SER A 81 -4.54 12.48 4.58
CA SER A 81 -3.79 11.29 4.98
C SER A 81 -4.71 10.11 5.30
N THR A 82 -5.84 10.38 5.99
CA THR A 82 -6.86 9.36 6.26
C THR A 82 -7.50 8.86 4.97
N LEU A 83 -7.92 9.76 4.08
CA LEU A 83 -8.54 9.41 2.80
C LEU A 83 -7.58 8.58 1.92
N LEU A 84 -6.29 8.90 1.97
CA LEU A 84 -5.28 8.12 1.25
C LEU A 84 -5.01 6.76 1.89
N GLY A 85 -5.03 6.69 3.23
CA GLY A 85 -4.98 5.44 3.97
C GLY A 85 -6.13 4.49 3.62
N MET A 86 -7.32 5.05 3.31
CA MET A 86 -8.44 4.26 2.76
C MET A 86 -8.06 3.62 1.43
N SER A 87 -7.46 4.38 0.49
CA SER A 87 -7.01 3.86 -0.81
C SER A 87 -5.97 2.75 -0.65
N LEU A 88 -5.01 2.92 0.26
CA LEU A 88 -4.02 1.89 0.58
C LEU A 88 -4.70 0.59 1.02
N GLN A 89 -5.67 0.70 1.91
CA GLN A 89 -6.33 -0.48 2.48
C GLN A 89 -7.25 -1.20 1.49
N VAL A 90 -7.90 -0.49 0.56
CA VAL A 90 -8.61 -1.10 -0.58
C VAL A 90 -7.69 -2.08 -1.32
N THR A 91 -6.47 -1.63 -1.66
CA THR A 91 -5.49 -2.50 -2.33
C THR A 91 -5.07 -3.68 -1.47
N ASN A 92 -4.71 -3.45 -0.21
CA ASN A 92 -4.23 -4.49 0.69
C ASN A 92 -5.28 -5.58 0.94
N SER A 93 -6.55 -5.20 1.01
CA SER A 93 -7.65 -6.14 1.27
C SER A 93 -8.13 -6.86 0.02
N PHE A 94 -8.16 -6.21 -1.13
CA PHE A 94 -8.91 -6.72 -2.28
C PHE A 94 -8.08 -7.00 -3.54
N ALA A 95 -6.82 -6.56 -3.65
CA ALA A 95 -6.01 -6.88 -4.82
C ALA A 95 -5.71 -8.39 -4.94
N GLY A 96 -5.42 -9.06 -3.83
CA GLY A 96 -5.21 -10.51 -3.79
C GLY A 96 -6.47 -11.29 -4.17
N PRO A 97 -7.60 -11.12 -3.46
CA PRO A 97 -8.89 -11.73 -3.82
C PRO A 97 -9.30 -11.47 -5.26
N PHE A 98 -9.10 -10.26 -5.78
CA PHE A 98 -9.38 -9.91 -7.17
C PHE A 98 -8.57 -10.74 -8.15
N ILE A 99 -7.23 -10.79 -8.01
CA ILE A 99 -6.39 -11.53 -8.95
C ILE A 99 -6.65 -13.04 -8.85
N THR A 100 -6.91 -13.55 -7.64
CA THR A 100 -7.22 -14.97 -7.45
C THR A 100 -8.61 -15.36 -7.91
N SER A 101 -9.56 -14.41 -8.02
CA SER A 101 -10.93 -14.67 -8.50
C SER A 101 -10.94 -15.24 -9.92
N PHE A 102 -9.96 -14.88 -10.75
CA PHE A 102 -9.88 -15.41 -12.12
C PHE A 102 -9.72 -16.92 -12.19
N LYS A 103 -9.20 -17.57 -11.16
CA LYS A 103 -9.18 -19.04 -11.06
C LYS A 103 -10.56 -19.68 -10.92
N GLY A 104 -11.52 -18.94 -10.38
CA GLY A 104 -12.91 -19.37 -10.26
C GLY A 104 -13.77 -19.10 -11.50
N SER A 105 -13.19 -18.55 -12.57
CA SER A 105 -13.93 -18.27 -13.81
C SER A 105 -14.38 -19.55 -14.51
N GLU A 106 -15.60 -19.57 -15.04
CA GLU A 106 -16.12 -20.63 -15.91
C GLU A 106 -15.42 -20.64 -17.29
N ILE A 107 -14.89 -19.49 -17.72
CA ILE A 107 -14.18 -19.34 -18.98
C ILE A 107 -12.76 -19.89 -18.81
N GLU A 108 -12.43 -20.95 -19.53
CA GLU A 108 -11.16 -21.65 -19.44
C GLU A 108 -9.97 -20.74 -19.77
N GLU A 109 -10.09 -19.88 -20.77
CA GLU A 109 -9.07 -18.92 -21.16
C GLU A 109 -8.69 -17.97 -19.99
N ILE A 110 -9.69 -17.52 -19.23
CA ILE A 110 -9.49 -16.67 -18.04
C ILE A 110 -8.85 -17.47 -16.92
N ARG A 111 -9.35 -18.68 -16.66
CA ARG A 111 -8.84 -19.55 -15.60
C ARG A 111 -7.39 -19.95 -15.82
N MET A 112 -7.00 -20.17 -17.08
CA MET A 112 -5.63 -20.53 -17.48
C MET A 112 -4.76 -19.30 -17.79
N SER A 113 -5.27 -18.08 -17.58
CA SER A 113 -4.55 -16.86 -17.86
C SER A 113 -3.30 -16.69 -16.98
N PHE A 114 -2.34 -15.90 -17.47
CA PHE A 114 -1.13 -15.57 -16.72
C PHE A 114 -1.44 -14.96 -15.34
N ALA A 115 -2.39 -14.02 -15.26
CA ALA A 115 -2.76 -13.39 -14.00
C ALA A 115 -3.33 -14.39 -12.99
N ALA A 116 -4.24 -15.27 -13.41
CA ALA A 116 -4.82 -16.29 -12.54
C ALA A 116 -3.75 -17.21 -11.94
N ASN A 117 -2.80 -17.67 -12.75
CA ASN A 117 -1.79 -18.64 -12.32
C ASN A 117 -0.61 -18.01 -11.57
N ASN A 118 -0.37 -16.70 -11.75
CA ASN A 118 0.77 -16.00 -11.17
C ASN A 118 0.37 -14.82 -10.27
N ALA A 119 -0.73 -14.95 -9.50
CA ALA A 119 -1.22 -13.89 -8.63
C ALA A 119 -0.15 -13.40 -7.62
N THR A 120 0.59 -14.33 -7.01
CA THR A 120 1.68 -14.01 -6.07
C THR A 120 2.81 -13.26 -6.76
N LEU A 121 3.16 -13.62 -8.01
CA LEU A 121 4.18 -12.92 -8.78
C LEU A 121 3.77 -11.48 -9.07
N LEU A 122 2.51 -11.25 -9.47
CA LEU A 122 1.98 -9.91 -9.72
C LEU A 122 1.98 -9.05 -8.46
N THR A 123 1.56 -9.61 -7.32
CA THR A 123 1.59 -8.85 -6.06
C THR A 123 3.02 -8.58 -5.58
N SER A 124 3.96 -9.51 -5.79
CA SER A 124 5.39 -9.32 -5.50
C SER A 124 6.02 -8.20 -6.36
N LEU A 125 5.54 -8.02 -7.59
CA LEU A 125 6.00 -6.92 -8.44
C LEU A 125 5.71 -5.54 -7.82
N SER A 126 4.60 -5.41 -7.08
CA SER A 126 4.30 -4.19 -6.32
C SER A 126 5.38 -3.90 -5.26
N GLN A 127 5.87 -4.94 -4.56
CA GLN A 127 6.92 -4.80 -3.56
C GLN A 127 8.27 -4.37 -4.18
N VAL A 128 8.60 -4.95 -5.35
CA VAL A 128 9.78 -4.53 -6.11
C VAL A 128 9.67 -3.06 -6.53
N SER A 129 8.48 -2.66 -6.99
CA SER A 129 8.20 -1.26 -7.35
C SER A 129 8.37 -0.31 -6.16
N GLU A 130 7.87 -0.66 -4.97
CA GLU A 130 8.10 0.11 -3.73
C GLU A 130 9.59 0.33 -3.48
N ALA A 131 10.38 -0.74 -3.49
CA ALA A 131 11.82 -0.65 -3.24
C ALA A 131 12.55 0.29 -4.22
N LEU A 132 12.15 0.27 -5.50
CA LEU A 132 12.71 1.17 -6.52
C LEU A 132 12.21 2.61 -6.37
N CYS A 133 10.93 2.78 -6.06
CA CYS A 133 10.32 4.11 -5.90
C CYS A 133 10.91 4.89 -4.73
N ILE A 134 11.20 4.22 -3.60
CA ILE A 134 11.86 4.86 -2.44
C ILE A 134 13.19 5.50 -2.87
N LEU A 135 13.97 4.86 -3.72
CA LEU A 135 15.23 5.40 -4.21
C LEU A 135 15.06 6.66 -5.08
N MET A 136 13.90 6.78 -5.74
CA MET A 136 13.59 7.92 -6.61
C MET A 136 13.05 9.14 -5.85
N ILE A 137 12.52 8.96 -4.65
CA ILE A 137 11.87 10.02 -3.86
C ILE A 137 12.77 11.25 -3.67
N PRO A 138 14.05 11.13 -3.27
CA PRO A 138 14.91 12.29 -3.08
C PRO A 138 15.06 13.15 -4.34
N PHE A 139 15.11 12.53 -5.52
CA PHE A 139 15.16 13.22 -6.80
C PHE A 139 13.86 14.01 -7.05
N PHE A 140 12.70 13.38 -6.89
CA PHE A 140 11.41 14.02 -7.12
C PHE A 140 11.13 15.12 -6.09
N MET A 141 11.47 14.91 -4.84
CA MET A 141 11.34 15.91 -3.77
C MET A 141 12.18 17.16 -4.05
N LYS A 142 13.43 16.97 -4.47
CA LYS A 142 14.34 18.08 -4.80
C LYS A 142 13.89 18.85 -6.05
N ARG A 143 13.29 18.16 -7.03
CA ARG A 143 12.88 18.74 -8.31
C ARG A 143 11.52 19.42 -8.25
N PHE A 144 10.54 18.81 -7.59
CA PHE A 144 9.13 19.20 -7.66
C PHE A 144 8.55 19.70 -6.32
N GLY A 145 9.26 19.44 -5.22
CA GLY A 145 8.79 19.79 -3.88
C GLY A 145 7.71 18.86 -3.32
N ILE A 146 7.48 18.97 -2.02
CA ILE A 146 6.62 18.07 -1.23
C ILE A 146 5.19 17.98 -1.80
N LYS A 147 4.54 19.12 -2.05
CA LYS A 147 3.14 19.16 -2.52
C LYS A 147 2.95 18.41 -3.83
N THR A 148 3.85 18.65 -4.79
CA THR A 148 3.74 18.02 -6.12
C THR A 148 3.97 16.51 -6.01
N VAL A 149 4.91 16.06 -5.17
CA VAL A 149 5.16 14.64 -4.93
C VAL A 149 3.93 13.96 -4.30
N MET A 150 3.29 14.61 -3.32
CA MET A 150 2.03 14.13 -2.74
C MET A 150 0.90 14.06 -3.78
N LEU A 151 0.79 15.05 -4.67
CA LEU A 151 -0.19 15.03 -5.77
C LEU A 151 0.08 13.89 -6.75
N ILE A 152 1.34 13.67 -7.13
CA ILE A 152 1.73 12.54 -7.99
C ILE A 152 1.27 11.23 -7.36
N ALA A 153 1.49 11.05 -6.05
CA ALA A 153 1.04 9.86 -5.34
C ALA A 153 -0.49 9.68 -5.36
N MET A 154 -1.24 10.76 -5.18
CA MET A 154 -2.72 10.70 -5.23
C MET A 154 -3.24 10.30 -6.61
N PHE A 155 -2.67 10.88 -7.68
CA PHE A 155 -3.05 10.49 -9.04
C PHE A 155 -2.53 9.10 -9.42
N ALA A 156 -1.43 8.64 -8.84
CA ALA A 156 -0.97 7.27 -9.00
C ALA A 156 -1.99 6.26 -8.46
N TRP A 157 -2.73 6.56 -7.37
CA TRP A 157 -3.84 5.73 -6.91
C TRP A 157 -4.98 5.64 -7.93
N VAL A 158 -5.29 6.74 -8.61
CA VAL A 158 -6.29 6.74 -9.71
C VAL A 158 -5.87 5.79 -10.82
N LEU A 159 -4.61 5.88 -11.25
CA LEU A 159 -4.05 5.00 -12.28
C LEU A 159 -4.04 3.55 -11.83
N ARG A 160 -3.63 3.28 -10.59
CA ARG A 160 -3.61 1.93 -10.04
C ARG A 160 -4.98 1.26 -10.10
N PHE A 161 -6.00 1.91 -9.58
CA PHE A 161 -7.36 1.38 -9.58
C PHE A 161 -7.96 1.35 -11.00
N GLY A 162 -7.69 2.37 -11.80
CA GLY A 162 -8.12 2.42 -13.20
C GLY A 162 -7.53 1.27 -14.03
N PHE A 163 -6.26 0.96 -13.85
CA PHE A 163 -5.62 -0.17 -14.54
C PHE A 163 -6.18 -1.53 -14.10
N PHE A 164 -6.53 -1.70 -12.83
CA PHE A 164 -7.23 -2.91 -12.39
C PHE A 164 -8.66 -2.99 -12.94
N GLY A 165 -9.37 -1.86 -13.00
CA GLY A 165 -10.74 -1.83 -13.52
C GLY A 165 -10.83 -1.99 -15.04
N LEU A 166 -9.84 -1.51 -15.80
CA LEU A 166 -9.82 -1.58 -17.26
C LEU A 166 -9.03 -2.76 -17.81
N GLY A 167 -8.22 -3.42 -16.96
CA GLY A 167 -7.41 -4.56 -17.35
C GLY A 167 -8.22 -5.84 -17.52
N ASN A 168 -7.59 -6.82 -18.15
CA ASN A 168 -8.13 -8.16 -18.34
C ASN A 168 -7.04 -9.17 -17.99
N PRO A 169 -7.35 -10.32 -17.36
CA PRO A 169 -6.36 -11.34 -17.02
C PRO A 169 -5.68 -12.00 -18.24
N ALA A 170 -6.33 -11.94 -19.42
CA ALA A 170 -5.76 -12.42 -20.69
C ALA A 170 -4.93 -11.35 -21.40
N MET A 171 -4.07 -11.77 -22.31
CA MET A 171 -3.29 -10.86 -23.15
C MET A 171 -4.21 -10.14 -24.17
N PRO A 172 -4.00 -8.85 -24.45
CA PRO A 172 -2.96 -7.95 -23.91
C PRO A 172 -3.34 -7.24 -22.61
N GLY A 173 -4.54 -7.45 -22.08
CA GLY A 173 -5.10 -6.73 -20.94
C GLY A 173 -4.31 -6.90 -19.64
N VAL A 174 -3.60 -7.99 -19.46
CA VAL A 174 -2.73 -8.26 -18.29
C VAL A 174 -1.61 -7.22 -18.14
N ILE A 175 -1.23 -6.54 -19.21
CA ILE A 175 -0.25 -5.45 -19.17
C ILE A 175 -0.73 -4.35 -18.23
N LEU A 176 -2.04 -4.05 -18.20
CA LEU A 176 -2.59 -3.06 -17.28
C LEU A 176 -2.45 -3.51 -15.81
N PHE A 177 -2.58 -4.79 -15.51
CA PHE A 177 -2.33 -5.31 -14.16
C PHE A 177 -0.86 -5.15 -13.75
N VAL A 178 0.07 -5.42 -14.66
CA VAL A 178 1.51 -5.20 -14.43
C VAL A 178 1.78 -3.71 -14.20
N LEU A 179 1.23 -2.82 -15.03
CA LEU A 179 1.34 -1.37 -14.85
C LEU A 179 0.73 -0.91 -13.53
N SER A 180 -0.42 -1.45 -13.13
CA SER A 180 -1.02 -1.20 -11.82
C SER A 180 -0.05 -1.56 -10.68
N CYS A 181 0.61 -2.70 -10.76
CA CYS A 181 1.58 -3.13 -9.77
C CYS A 181 2.82 -2.23 -9.73
N ILE A 182 3.30 -1.74 -10.87
CA ILE A 182 4.43 -0.81 -10.95
C ILE A 182 4.06 0.56 -10.37
N VAL A 183 2.87 1.08 -10.69
CA VAL A 183 2.41 2.39 -10.19
C VAL A 183 2.19 2.38 -8.68
N TYR A 184 2.00 1.22 -8.07
CA TYR A 184 1.76 1.09 -6.63
C TYR A 184 2.88 1.70 -5.78
N GLY A 185 4.15 1.48 -6.12
CA GLY A 185 5.27 2.08 -5.39
C GLY A 185 5.20 3.62 -5.40
N VAL A 186 4.87 4.23 -6.54
CA VAL A 186 4.66 5.68 -6.62
C VAL A 186 3.47 6.11 -5.76
N ALA A 187 2.36 5.37 -5.82
CA ALA A 187 1.14 5.72 -5.09
C ALA A 187 1.35 5.67 -3.57
N PHE A 188 2.06 4.67 -3.07
CA PHE A 188 2.27 4.44 -1.65
C PHE A 188 3.43 5.26 -1.08
N ASP A 189 4.64 5.07 -1.62
CA ASP A 189 5.86 5.62 -1.01
C ASP A 189 5.97 7.12 -1.17
N PHE A 190 5.59 7.68 -2.31
CA PHE A 190 5.68 9.10 -2.53
C PHE A 190 4.84 9.89 -1.54
N PHE A 191 3.66 9.38 -1.16
CA PHE A 191 2.86 10.03 -0.14
C PHE A 191 3.42 9.80 1.27
N ASN A 192 3.76 8.58 1.63
CA ASN A 192 4.22 8.27 2.99
C ASN A 192 5.50 9.04 3.34
N VAL A 193 6.51 9.00 2.46
CA VAL A 193 7.78 9.68 2.71
C VAL A 193 7.62 11.19 2.66
N SER A 194 6.93 11.73 1.64
CA SER A 194 6.71 13.19 1.56
C SER A 194 5.82 13.70 2.68
N GLY A 195 4.83 12.92 3.12
CA GLY A 195 3.97 13.23 4.25
C GLY A 195 4.74 13.25 5.57
N ALA A 196 5.59 12.24 5.81
CA ALA A 196 6.48 12.21 6.97
C ALA A 196 7.42 13.43 6.98
N MET A 197 8.01 13.78 5.85
CA MET A 197 8.87 14.96 5.73
C MET A 197 8.08 16.27 5.92
N PHE A 198 6.84 16.34 5.44
CA PHE A 198 5.98 17.50 5.67
C PHE A 198 5.70 17.69 7.17
N VAL A 199 5.36 16.62 7.89
CA VAL A 199 5.16 16.66 9.34
C VAL A 199 6.44 17.10 10.05
N ASP A 200 7.59 16.53 9.68
CA ASP A 200 8.88 16.89 10.28
C ASP A 200 9.24 18.37 10.11
N GLN A 201 8.96 18.95 8.95
CA GLN A 201 9.24 20.37 8.66
C GLN A 201 8.27 21.34 9.32
N LYS A 202 7.05 20.90 9.68
CA LYS A 202 6.00 21.78 10.22
C LYS A 202 5.81 21.66 11.74
N CYS A 203 6.46 20.69 12.35
CA CYS A 203 6.34 20.45 13.80
C CYS A 203 7.61 20.85 14.54
N ASP A 204 7.44 21.37 15.75
CA ASP A 204 8.54 21.63 16.68
C ASP A 204 9.21 20.31 17.11
N ASP A 205 10.50 20.34 17.36
CA ASP A 205 11.30 19.15 17.72
C ASP A 205 10.73 18.39 18.94
N SER A 206 10.04 19.11 19.84
CA SER A 206 9.44 18.52 21.03
C SER A 206 8.28 17.56 20.76
N ILE A 207 7.56 17.75 19.65
CA ILE A 207 6.35 16.97 19.31
C ILE A 207 6.47 16.18 18.01
N LYS A 208 7.62 16.23 17.32
CA LYS A 208 7.84 15.55 16.04
C LYS A 208 7.51 14.05 16.10
N ALA A 209 8.00 13.34 17.10
CA ALA A 209 7.75 11.90 17.24
C ALA A 209 6.24 11.61 17.40
N SER A 210 5.56 12.38 18.25
CA SER A 210 4.11 12.25 18.45
C SER A 210 3.31 12.64 17.20
N ALA A 211 3.78 13.62 16.43
CA ALA A 211 3.16 14.04 15.19
C ALA A 211 3.32 12.98 14.08
N GLN A 212 4.47 12.30 14.00
CA GLN A 212 4.68 11.13 13.13
C GLN A 212 3.76 9.97 13.55
N GLY A 213 3.64 9.70 14.85
CA GLY A 213 2.70 8.71 15.36
C GLY A 213 1.25 9.03 14.99
N LEU A 214 0.84 10.31 15.09
CA LEU A 214 -0.48 10.76 14.67
C LEU A 214 -0.69 10.60 13.16
N PHE A 215 0.32 10.91 12.34
CA PHE A 215 0.26 10.67 10.89
C PHE A 215 0.03 9.19 10.56
N MET A 216 0.75 8.29 11.22
CA MET A 216 0.57 6.83 11.08
C MET A 216 -0.80 6.38 11.58
N LEU A 217 -1.31 6.96 12.68
CA LEU A 217 -2.66 6.68 13.19
C LEU A 217 -3.73 7.09 12.17
N MET A 218 -3.59 8.25 11.56
CA MET A 218 -4.55 8.74 10.56
C MET A 218 -4.54 7.90 9.28
N THR A 219 -3.36 7.47 8.80
CA THR A 219 -3.23 6.65 7.59
C THR A 219 -3.55 5.18 7.86
N ASN A 220 -2.73 4.51 8.70
CA ASN A 220 -2.77 3.06 8.90
C ASN A 220 -3.74 2.61 10.01
N GLY A 221 -4.21 3.55 10.84
CA GLY A 221 -5.26 3.29 11.84
C GLY A 221 -6.64 3.63 11.28
N LEU A 222 -7.02 4.90 11.38
CA LEU A 222 -8.37 5.36 10.98
C LEU A 222 -8.63 5.16 9.48
N GLY A 223 -7.68 5.53 8.62
CA GLY A 223 -7.80 5.36 7.19
C GLY A 223 -7.97 3.90 6.79
N ALA A 224 -7.15 3.02 7.36
CA ALA A 224 -7.25 1.59 7.13
C ALA A 224 -8.59 1.00 7.58
N THR A 225 -9.05 1.34 8.78
CA THR A 225 -10.32 0.84 9.33
C THR A 225 -11.51 1.28 8.48
N ILE A 226 -11.64 2.58 8.23
CA ILE A 226 -12.73 3.13 7.42
C ILE A 226 -12.65 2.59 5.98
N GLY A 227 -11.44 2.52 5.42
CA GLY A 227 -11.19 2.01 4.07
C GLY A 227 -11.61 0.56 3.90
N THR A 228 -11.27 -0.31 4.84
CA THR A 228 -11.67 -1.73 4.81
C THR A 228 -13.18 -1.88 4.85
N LEU A 229 -13.85 -1.17 5.75
CA LEU A 229 -15.31 -1.24 5.89
C LEU A 229 -16.02 -0.70 4.64
N ALA A 230 -15.62 0.48 4.15
CA ALA A 230 -16.22 1.09 2.97
C ALA A 230 -15.96 0.26 1.70
N ALA A 231 -14.74 -0.23 1.52
CA ALA A 231 -14.41 -1.09 0.38
C ALA A 231 -15.13 -2.44 0.45
N GLY A 232 -15.26 -3.02 1.65
CA GLY A 232 -16.03 -4.24 1.88
C GLY A 232 -17.49 -4.08 1.47
N GLU A 233 -18.13 -2.95 1.83
CA GLU A 233 -19.51 -2.67 1.43
C GLU A 233 -19.65 -2.57 -0.10
N VAL A 234 -18.72 -1.87 -0.78
CA VAL A 234 -18.71 -1.80 -2.25
C VAL A 234 -18.55 -3.20 -2.84
N VAL A 235 -17.54 -3.94 -2.41
CA VAL A 235 -17.26 -5.26 -2.98
C VAL A 235 -18.42 -6.23 -2.72
N ASN A 236 -19.03 -6.24 -1.55
CA ASN A 236 -20.17 -7.12 -1.23
C ASN A 236 -21.42 -6.82 -2.07
N ARG A 237 -21.53 -5.63 -2.66
CA ARG A 237 -22.65 -5.30 -3.57
C ARG A 237 -22.47 -5.87 -4.99
N TYR A 238 -21.22 -6.00 -5.42
CA TYR A 238 -20.90 -6.40 -6.80
C TYR A 238 -20.31 -7.80 -6.90
N CYS A 239 -19.80 -8.34 -5.79
CA CYS A 239 -19.14 -9.64 -5.75
C CYS A 239 -19.72 -10.53 -4.64
N THR A 240 -19.71 -11.84 -4.87
CA THR A 240 -20.17 -12.85 -3.90
C THR A 240 -19.16 -13.98 -3.78
N TRP A 241 -19.06 -14.57 -2.60
CA TRP A 241 -18.23 -15.74 -2.38
C TRP A 241 -18.85 -16.98 -3.03
N GLN A 242 -18.13 -17.60 -3.95
CA GLN A 242 -18.48 -18.86 -4.57
C GLN A 242 -17.36 -19.86 -4.28
N GLY A 243 -17.58 -20.71 -3.29
CA GLY A 243 -16.52 -21.59 -2.78
C GLY A 243 -15.35 -20.81 -2.20
N ALA A 244 -14.17 -21.00 -2.79
CA ALA A 244 -12.93 -20.35 -2.36
C ALA A 244 -12.64 -18.99 -3.04
N TYR A 245 -13.48 -18.58 -4.00
CA TYR A 245 -13.24 -17.40 -4.82
C TYR A 245 -14.33 -16.36 -4.65
N LEU A 246 -13.93 -15.10 -4.66
CA LEU A 246 -14.82 -13.95 -4.64
C LEU A 246 -15.10 -13.52 -6.08
N LEU A 247 -16.27 -13.91 -6.62
CA LEU A 247 -16.64 -13.72 -8.02
C LEU A 247 -17.68 -12.62 -8.16
N GLY A 248 -17.63 -11.85 -9.25
CA GLY A 248 -18.58 -10.79 -9.55
C GLY A 248 -18.01 -9.70 -10.44
N ASP A 249 -18.64 -8.52 -10.42
CA ASP A 249 -18.24 -7.37 -11.22
C ASP A 249 -17.12 -6.56 -10.54
N TRP A 250 -15.92 -7.07 -10.62
CA TRP A 250 -14.73 -6.40 -10.14
C TRP A 250 -14.39 -5.11 -10.88
N GLN A 251 -14.80 -5.00 -12.16
CA GLN A 251 -14.59 -3.79 -12.96
C GLN A 251 -15.27 -2.59 -12.30
N SER A 252 -16.56 -2.73 -11.97
CA SER A 252 -17.30 -1.68 -11.29
C SER A 252 -16.69 -1.32 -9.95
N CYS A 253 -16.24 -2.30 -9.15
CA CYS A 253 -15.57 -2.05 -7.88
C CYS A 253 -14.32 -1.17 -8.06
N TRP A 254 -13.42 -1.55 -8.96
CA TRP A 254 -12.18 -0.82 -9.18
C TRP A 254 -12.40 0.57 -9.76
N LEU A 255 -13.39 0.74 -10.64
CA LEU A 255 -13.75 2.06 -11.20
C LEU A 255 -14.35 2.98 -10.13
N ILE A 256 -15.14 2.46 -9.18
CA ILE A 256 -15.63 3.23 -8.03
C ILE A 256 -14.45 3.69 -7.16
N PHE A 257 -13.49 2.80 -6.89
CA PHE A 257 -12.30 3.17 -6.12
C PHE A 257 -11.41 4.18 -6.88
N ALA A 258 -11.28 4.06 -8.20
CA ALA A 258 -10.60 5.06 -9.03
C ALA A 258 -11.29 6.42 -8.98
N GLY A 259 -12.61 6.45 -9.03
CA GLY A 259 -13.42 7.65 -8.88
C GLY A 259 -13.23 8.32 -7.51
N PHE A 260 -13.24 7.53 -6.44
CA PHE A 260 -12.93 8.02 -5.09
C PHE A 260 -11.52 8.66 -5.02
N ALA A 261 -10.50 7.94 -5.52
CA ALA A 261 -9.12 8.45 -5.53
C ALA A 261 -8.99 9.74 -6.36
N LEU A 262 -9.71 9.83 -7.49
CA LEU A 262 -9.73 11.03 -8.34
C LEU A 262 -10.32 12.23 -7.59
N VAL A 263 -11.46 12.05 -6.93
CA VAL A 263 -12.10 13.11 -6.13
C VAL A 263 -11.15 13.58 -5.02
N VAL A 264 -10.52 12.67 -4.31
CA VAL A 264 -9.53 12.99 -3.26
C VAL A 264 -8.36 13.77 -3.84
N GLY A 265 -7.79 13.34 -4.97
CA GLY A 265 -6.66 14.00 -5.63
C GLY A 265 -7.02 15.43 -6.11
N VAL A 266 -8.19 15.61 -6.71
CA VAL A 266 -8.68 16.91 -7.16
C VAL A 266 -8.93 17.85 -5.96
N LEU A 267 -9.60 17.36 -4.93
CA LEU A 267 -9.84 18.16 -3.71
C LEU A 267 -8.52 18.58 -3.05
N PHE A 268 -7.53 17.67 -2.97
CA PHE A 268 -6.22 18.02 -2.46
C PHE A 268 -5.54 19.10 -3.30
N ALA A 269 -5.58 18.99 -4.61
CA ALA A 269 -4.99 19.97 -5.53
C ALA A 269 -5.56 21.38 -5.32
N LEU A 270 -6.89 21.47 -5.10
CA LEU A 270 -7.61 22.73 -4.94
C LEU A 270 -7.46 23.33 -3.54
N VAL A 271 -7.51 22.49 -2.51
CA VAL A 271 -7.61 22.95 -1.11
C VAL A 271 -6.24 23.07 -0.45
N PHE A 272 -5.31 22.16 -0.76
CA PHE A 272 -4.00 22.12 -0.13
C PHE A 272 -3.04 23.10 -0.82
N ARG A 273 -2.76 24.24 -0.17
CA ARG A 273 -1.77 25.21 -0.62
C ARG A 273 -0.44 25.01 0.12
N SER A 274 0.64 24.84 -0.66
CA SER A 274 2.01 24.89 -0.12
C SER A 274 2.48 26.35 -0.22
N GLU A 275 2.62 27.01 0.87
CA GLU A 275 3.51 28.16 1.03
C GLU A 275 4.75 27.70 1.77
#